data_dbfb1b9940c8502e4e02643e8ca7bcea
#
_entry.id   dbfb1b9940c8502e4e02643e8ca7bcea
#
_cell.length_a   1.000
_cell.length_b   1.000
_cell.length_c   1.000
_cell.angle_alpha   90.00
_cell.angle_beta   90.00
_cell.angle_gamma   90.00
#
_symmetry.space_group_name_H-M   'P 1'
#
loop_
_entity.id
_entity.type
_entity.pdbx_description
1 polymer ?
#
loop_
_entity_poly.entity_id
_entity_poly.type
_entity_poly.pdbx_seq_one_letter_code
_entity_poly.pdbx_strand_id
1 'polypeptide(L)'
;MLRAYKYRAYPNVSQRILLGQAFGCVRKYWNACVSSFNSYDKDTNPRPAVPTPRVFRQTYDWALLTSAGALAQKRMDFEAYRKHFFDKQQGLGRPRFHKKGGRDSFRLPNQKFTLRGDRIRLEKIGWVRIVVDRSVPDGCKFMSCTVSRDADGRYYVSVLVETVRVRRFARTGRSVGLDVGLKSFVTTSDGVVVDNPRFFRDSQLKLSRLQRFLSRKVKGSRRYRRLRRRVASVHGKIRRQRTYFLHVLTTGLVRDYDVLCVEDLNIKGMLANHHLALSISDASWGDFYRMLKYKCDWYGRDLRVVGRFAPTSKTCSVCGWRYDALTLDVRSWTCPACGSVHDRDVNAAVNILALGVDNALRSVSVGSGGRVPRRRHCDPNNSSMDKTS
;
A
#
# COMPACT_ATOMS: atom_id res chain seq x y z
N MET A 1 2.88 -17.35 8.89
CA MET A 1 2.76 -16.13 8.05
C MET A 1 1.39 -15.50 8.26
N LEU A 2 1.31 -14.14 8.34
CA LEU A 2 0.03 -13.45 8.54
C LEU A 2 -0.66 -13.15 7.21
N ARG A 3 -1.96 -13.45 7.13
CA ARG A 3 -2.79 -13.22 5.94
C ARG A 3 -4.16 -12.68 6.32
N ALA A 4 -4.65 -11.67 5.59
CA ALA A 4 -5.96 -11.07 5.84
C ALA A 4 -6.98 -11.47 4.77
N TYR A 5 -8.14 -11.94 5.20
CA TYR A 5 -9.28 -12.26 4.36
C TYR A 5 -10.37 -11.22 4.59
N LYS A 6 -10.65 -10.42 3.57
CA LYS A 6 -11.61 -9.31 3.67
C LYS A 6 -12.88 -9.64 2.92
N TYR A 7 -13.99 -9.73 3.64
CA TYR A 7 -15.31 -10.06 3.14
C TYR A 7 -16.25 -8.87 3.17
N ARG A 8 -17.16 -8.82 2.22
CA ARG A 8 -18.29 -7.91 2.23
C ARG A 8 -19.31 -8.37 3.26
N ALA A 9 -19.74 -7.47 4.18
CA ALA A 9 -20.72 -7.79 5.21
C ALA A 9 -22.07 -7.11 4.96
N TYR A 10 -23.15 -7.80 5.32
CA TYR A 10 -24.54 -7.36 5.12
C TYR A 10 -25.31 -7.40 6.45
N PRO A 11 -25.02 -6.46 7.38
CA PRO A 11 -25.75 -6.38 8.64
C PRO A 11 -27.19 -5.93 8.40
N ASN A 12 -28.14 -6.51 9.16
CA ASN A 12 -29.54 -6.07 9.22
C ASN A 12 -29.67 -4.71 9.93
N VAL A 13 -30.89 -4.20 10.06
CA VAL A 13 -31.14 -2.86 10.63
C VAL A 13 -30.65 -2.77 12.08
N SER A 14 -31.02 -3.73 12.95
CA SER A 14 -30.61 -3.76 14.35
C SER A 14 -29.08 -3.86 14.48
N GLN A 15 -28.44 -4.71 13.69
CA GLN A 15 -26.98 -4.84 13.68
C GLN A 15 -26.28 -3.55 13.19
N ARG A 16 -26.87 -2.79 12.26
CA ARG A 16 -26.31 -1.49 11.83
C ARG A 16 -26.34 -0.47 12.96
N ILE A 17 -27.36 -0.50 13.81
CA ILE A 17 -27.45 0.36 14.99
C ILE A 17 -26.33 -0.01 15.97
N LEU A 18 -26.21 -1.29 16.34
CA LEU A 18 -25.15 -1.78 17.24
C LEU A 18 -23.74 -1.50 16.72
N LEU A 19 -23.51 -1.74 15.43
CA LEU A 19 -22.24 -1.39 14.76
C LEU A 19 -21.97 0.13 14.80
N GLY A 20 -23.01 0.95 14.61
CA GLY A 20 -22.93 2.40 14.71
C GLY A 20 -22.52 2.87 16.11
N GLN A 21 -23.07 2.25 17.14
CA GLN A 21 -22.72 2.49 18.55
C GLN A 21 -21.27 2.06 18.82
N ALA A 22 -20.86 0.86 18.39
CA ALA A 22 -19.50 0.37 18.55
C ALA A 22 -18.45 1.28 17.86
N PHE A 23 -18.71 1.73 16.63
CA PHE A 23 -17.83 2.70 15.95
C PHE A 23 -17.77 4.04 16.70
N GLY A 24 -18.88 4.50 17.21
CA GLY A 24 -18.96 5.72 18.03
C GLY A 24 -18.15 5.61 19.31
N CYS A 25 -18.31 4.50 20.02
CA CYS A 25 -17.64 4.20 21.27
C CYS A 25 -16.11 4.15 21.08
N VAL A 26 -15.64 3.37 20.13
CA VAL A 26 -14.20 3.23 19.85
C VAL A 26 -13.58 4.58 19.41
N ARG A 27 -14.31 5.39 18.64
CA ARG A 27 -13.88 6.73 18.27
C ARG A 27 -13.80 7.68 19.48
N LYS A 28 -14.82 7.67 20.35
CA LYS A 28 -14.80 8.48 21.59
C LYS A 28 -13.65 8.08 22.50
N TYR A 29 -13.39 6.77 22.63
CA TYR A 29 -12.26 6.25 23.40
C TYR A 29 -10.91 6.72 22.84
N TRP A 30 -10.70 6.60 21.51
CA TRP A 30 -9.50 7.16 20.87
C TRP A 30 -9.35 8.66 21.15
N ASN A 31 -10.44 9.41 21.03
CA ASN A 31 -10.41 10.85 21.28
C ASN A 31 -10.13 11.19 22.75
N ALA A 32 -10.59 10.38 23.69
CA ALA A 32 -10.23 10.52 25.10
C ALA A 32 -8.72 10.27 25.32
N CYS A 33 -8.16 9.25 24.66
CA CYS A 33 -6.71 9.01 24.69
C CYS A 33 -5.92 10.20 24.09
N VAL A 34 -6.38 10.77 22.97
CA VAL A 34 -5.76 11.96 22.35
C VAL A 34 -5.87 13.16 23.26
N SER A 35 -7.03 13.39 23.90
CA SER A 35 -7.24 14.50 24.83
C SER A 35 -6.25 14.43 26.00
N SER A 36 -6.14 13.24 26.60
CA SER A 36 -5.16 13.00 27.67
C SER A 36 -3.73 13.18 27.18
N PHE A 37 -3.39 12.70 25.99
CA PHE A 37 -2.04 12.86 25.44
C PHE A 37 -1.71 14.32 25.11
N ASN A 38 -2.70 15.15 24.76
CA ASN A 38 -2.48 16.56 24.50
C ASN A 38 -2.08 17.35 25.77
N SER A 39 -2.27 16.80 26.97
CA SER A 39 -1.73 17.34 28.22
C SER A 39 -0.24 17.00 28.42
N TYR A 40 0.41 16.36 27.43
CA TYR A 40 1.84 16.11 27.45
C TYR A 40 2.62 17.42 27.47
N ASP A 41 3.43 17.55 28.47
CA ASP A 41 4.42 18.59 28.62
C ASP A 41 5.71 17.95 29.14
N LYS A 42 6.85 18.36 28.59
CA LYS A 42 8.14 17.74 28.86
C LYS A 42 8.54 17.88 30.33
N ASP A 43 8.25 19.04 30.91
CA ASP A 43 8.72 19.42 32.22
C ASP A 43 7.66 19.15 33.30
N THR A 44 6.38 19.48 33.01
CA THR A 44 5.29 19.40 34.01
C THR A 44 4.47 18.12 33.92
N ASN A 45 4.34 17.50 32.74
CA ASN A 45 3.57 16.26 32.55
C ASN A 45 4.19 15.36 31.46
N PRO A 46 5.39 14.80 31.73
CA PRO A 46 6.13 14.00 30.74
C PRO A 46 5.47 12.63 30.42
N ARG A 47 4.53 12.17 31.25
CA ARG A 47 3.83 10.89 31.09
C ARG A 47 2.34 11.02 31.36
N PRO A 48 1.56 11.70 30.49
CA PRO A 48 0.13 11.86 30.71
C PRO A 48 -0.58 10.52 30.79
N ALA A 49 -1.43 10.36 31.81
CA ALA A 49 -2.19 9.15 32.04
C ALA A 49 -3.25 8.96 30.97
N VAL A 50 -3.12 7.92 30.14
CA VAL A 50 -4.10 7.56 29.11
C VAL A 50 -5.18 6.67 29.76
N PRO A 51 -6.49 6.98 29.62
CA PRO A 51 -7.56 6.23 30.25
C PRO A 51 -7.55 4.77 29.84
N THR A 52 -7.66 3.86 30.80
CA THR A 52 -7.79 2.43 30.52
C THR A 52 -9.19 2.12 29.98
N PRO A 53 -9.39 1.04 29.22
CA PRO A 53 -10.73 0.60 28.81
C PRO A 53 -11.70 0.38 29.99
N ARG A 54 -11.18 -0.06 31.15
CA ARG A 54 -11.95 -0.25 32.39
C ARG A 54 -12.48 1.08 32.90
N VAL A 55 -11.59 2.06 33.13
CA VAL A 55 -11.95 3.39 33.60
C VAL A 55 -12.93 4.06 32.61
N PHE A 56 -12.68 3.99 31.32
CA PHE A 56 -13.57 4.56 30.31
C PHE A 56 -14.99 3.95 30.36
N ARG A 57 -15.11 2.65 30.60
CA ARG A 57 -16.42 1.97 30.74
C ARG A 57 -17.11 2.30 32.06
N GLN A 58 -16.39 2.60 33.10
CA GLN A 58 -16.94 3.09 34.37
C GLN A 58 -17.44 4.54 34.24
N THR A 59 -16.76 5.36 33.45
CA THR A 59 -17.16 6.76 33.19
C THR A 59 -18.37 6.86 32.25
N TYR A 60 -18.55 5.88 31.34
CA TYR A 60 -19.59 5.91 30.31
C TYR A 60 -20.34 4.58 30.23
N ASP A 61 -21.51 4.47 30.85
CA ASP A 61 -22.32 3.25 30.88
C ASP A 61 -22.67 2.71 29.50
N TRP A 62 -22.94 3.60 28.53
CA TRP A 62 -23.19 3.20 27.14
C TRP A 62 -22.00 2.49 26.46
N ALA A 63 -20.78 2.62 27.01
CA ALA A 63 -19.63 1.91 26.50
C ALA A 63 -19.69 0.39 26.82
N LEU A 64 -20.54 -0.02 27.75
CA LEU A 64 -20.82 -1.43 28.07
C LEU A 64 -21.48 -2.18 26.89
N LEU A 65 -22.15 -1.45 26.00
CA LEU A 65 -22.75 -2.00 24.77
C LEU A 65 -21.71 -2.39 23.72
N THR A 66 -20.45 -1.94 23.90
CA THR A 66 -19.34 -2.25 23.00
C THR A 66 -18.43 -3.33 23.63
N SER A 67 -17.89 -4.22 22.78
CA SER A 67 -16.91 -5.21 23.22
C SER A 67 -15.74 -4.57 23.97
N ALA A 68 -15.44 -5.05 25.16
CA ALA A 68 -14.25 -4.65 25.91
C ALA A 68 -12.96 -4.94 25.11
N GLY A 69 -12.95 -6.05 24.37
CA GLY A 69 -11.85 -6.40 23.49
C GLY A 69 -11.62 -5.37 22.37
N ALA A 70 -12.68 -4.73 21.85
CA ALA A 70 -12.52 -3.65 20.84
C ALA A 70 -11.85 -2.41 21.43
N LEU A 71 -12.16 -2.04 22.67
CA LEU A 71 -11.52 -0.93 23.36
C LEU A 71 -10.06 -1.25 23.72
N ALA A 72 -9.79 -2.48 24.19
CA ALA A 72 -8.43 -2.94 24.47
C ALA A 72 -7.54 -2.89 23.21
N GLN A 73 -8.06 -3.39 22.07
CA GLN A 73 -7.34 -3.29 20.79
C GLN A 73 -7.11 -1.84 20.37
N LYS A 74 -8.07 -0.95 20.60
CA LYS A 74 -7.92 0.48 20.31
C LYS A 74 -6.88 1.14 21.22
N ARG A 75 -6.78 0.71 22.49
CA ARG A 75 -5.71 1.15 23.36
C ARG A 75 -4.34 0.72 22.85
N MET A 76 -4.20 -0.55 22.44
CA MET A 76 -2.94 -1.04 21.86
C MET A 76 -2.55 -0.22 20.61
N ASP A 77 -3.51 0.11 19.72
CA ASP A 77 -3.27 0.97 18.56
C ASP A 77 -2.75 2.35 19.00
N PHE A 78 -3.31 2.92 20.08
CA PHE A 78 -2.88 4.23 20.60
C PHE A 78 -1.50 4.18 21.23
N GLU A 79 -1.20 3.15 22.03
CA GLU A 79 0.12 2.97 22.65
C GLU A 79 1.21 2.76 21.57
N ALA A 80 0.92 1.98 20.54
CA ALA A 80 1.82 1.83 19.40
C ALA A 80 2.07 3.18 18.71
N TYR A 81 1.01 3.98 18.48
CA TYR A 81 1.15 5.32 17.92
C TYR A 81 2.00 6.22 18.80
N ARG A 82 1.77 6.20 20.12
CA ARG A 82 2.53 6.97 21.11
C ARG A 82 4.01 6.60 21.09
N LYS A 83 4.33 5.31 21.04
CA LYS A 83 5.72 4.82 20.91
C LYS A 83 6.38 5.38 19.64
N HIS A 84 5.70 5.31 18.50
CA HIS A 84 6.22 5.84 17.24
C HIS A 84 6.32 7.37 17.20
N PHE A 85 5.49 8.09 17.94
CA PHE A 85 5.60 9.54 18.08
C PHE A 85 6.90 9.98 18.75
N PHE A 86 7.33 9.25 19.78
CA PHE A 86 8.59 9.53 20.48
C PHE A 86 9.82 8.97 19.74
N ASP A 87 9.61 8.12 18.75
CA ASP A 87 10.67 7.63 17.87
C ASP A 87 10.99 8.68 16.79
N LYS A 88 12.10 9.40 16.98
CA LYS A 88 12.52 10.49 16.07
C LYS A 88 12.74 10.00 14.62
N GLN A 89 13.06 8.71 14.42
CA GLN A 89 13.29 8.15 13.08
C GLN A 89 12.00 8.07 12.24
N GLN A 90 10.83 8.01 12.89
CA GLN A 90 9.54 7.82 12.20
C GLN A 90 8.84 9.13 11.79
N GLY A 91 9.25 10.27 12.34
CA GLY A 91 8.74 11.60 11.96
C GLY A 91 7.22 11.77 12.08
N LEU A 92 6.55 11.00 12.95
CA LEU A 92 5.10 11.09 13.14
C LEU A 92 4.73 12.35 13.93
N GLY A 93 3.73 13.08 13.43
CA GLY A 93 3.15 14.21 14.14
C GLY A 93 2.29 13.80 15.35
N ARG A 94 1.79 14.77 16.12
CA ARG A 94 0.87 14.49 17.26
C ARG A 94 -0.37 13.73 16.82
N PRO A 95 -0.91 12.81 17.64
CA PRO A 95 -2.14 12.07 17.32
C PRO A 95 -3.32 13.04 17.17
N ARG A 96 -4.18 12.78 16.18
CA ARG A 96 -5.32 13.65 15.85
C ARG A 96 -6.63 13.06 16.31
N PHE A 97 -7.58 13.93 16.66
CA PHE A 97 -8.97 13.54 16.94
C PHE A 97 -9.65 12.92 15.71
N HIS A 98 -10.33 11.81 15.91
CA HIS A 98 -11.13 11.17 14.88
C HIS A 98 -12.52 11.84 14.77
N LYS A 99 -12.88 12.28 13.56
CA LYS A 99 -14.20 12.88 13.26
C LYS A 99 -15.19 11.83 12.77
N LYS A 100 -16.50 12.05 13.06
CA LYS A 100 -17.60 11.24 12.52
C LYS A 100 -17.72 11.47 11.01
N GLY A 101 -17.94 10.39 10.24
CA GLY A 101 -18.33 10.48 8.83
C GLY A 101 -17.28 10.14 7.81
N GLY A 102 -16.11 9.66 8.22
CA GLY A 102 -15.13 9.01 7.38
C GLY A 102 -15.31 7.49 7.34
N ARG A 103 -14.22 6.76 7.22
CA ARG A 103 -14.17 5.32 7.43
C ARG A 103 -14.15 5.04 8.92
N ASP A 104 -15.14 4.29 9.39
CA ASP A 104 -15.17 3.81 10.77
C ASP A 104 -14.65 2.37 10.83
N SER A 105 -13.91 2.01 11.87
CA SER A 105 -13.47 0.64 12.10
C SER A 105 -13.16 0.36 13.57
N PHE A 106 -13.31 -0.90 13.97
CA PHE A 106 -12.79 -1.43 15.21
C PHE A 106 -12.26 -2.86 14.99
N ARG A 107 -11.37 -3.31 15.86
CA ARG A 107 -10.76 -4.64 15.81
C ARG A 107 -11.18 -5.46 17.03
N LEU A 108 -11.50 -6.71 16.81
CA LEU A 108 -11.81 -7.71 17.83
C LEU A 108 -10.66 -8.73 17.91
N PRO A 109 -10.22 -9.15 19.11
CA PRO A 109 -9.31 -10.27 19.25
C PRO A 109 -9.99 -11.61 18.91
N ASN A 110 -9.23 -12.68 18.75
CA ASN A 110 -9.69 -13.99 18.26
C ASN A 110 -10.87 -14.57 19.07
N GLN A 111 -10.90 -14.39 20.38
CA GLN A 111 -11.94 -14.93 21.27
C GLN A 111 -13.30 -14.22 21.16
N LYS A 112 -13.37 -13.09 20.41
CA LYS A 112 -14.52 -12.21 20.35
C LYS A 112 -15.26 -12.25 19.00
N PHE A 113 -14.90 -13.19 18.14
CA PHE A 113 -15.58 -13.48 16.89
C PHE A 113 -15.47 -14.96 16.51
N THR A 114 -16.42 -15.43 15.69
CA THR A 114 -16.42 -16.79 15.15
C THR A 114 -16.85 -16.73 13.69
N LEU A 115 -16.10 -17.37 12.79
CA LEU A 115 -16.44 -17.49 11.36
C LEU A 115 -17.04 -18.88 11.12
N ARG A 116 -18.24 -18.95 10.50
CA ARG A 116 -18.89 -20.20 10.12
C ARG A 116 -19.62 -20.03 8.79
N GLY A 117 -19.15 -20.69 7.74
CA GLY A 117 -19.70 -20.58 6.39
C GLY A 117 -19.80 -19.11 5.92
N ASP A 118 -20.97 -18.69 5.51
CA ASP A 118 -21.28 -17.33 5.03
C ASP A 118 -21.65 -16.33 6.15
N ARG A 119 -21.37 -16.67 7.41
CA ARG A 119 -21.70 -15.83 8.58
C ARG A 119 -20.53 -15.67 9.53
N ILE A 120 -20.46 -14.49 10.13
CA ILE A 120 -19.51 -14.20 11.20
C ILE A 120 -20.28 -13.73 12.44
N ARG A 121 -20.00 -14.36 13.58
CA ARG A 121 -20.48 -13.91 14.89
C ARG A 121 -19.51 -12.87 15.42
N LEU A 122 -20.04 -11.72 15.80
CA LEU A 122 -19.28 -10.62 16.41
C LEU A 122 -19.84 -10.38 17.81
N GLU A 123 -18.94 -10.28 18.81
CA GLU A 123 -19.37 -10.01 20.20
C GLU A 123 -20.24 -8.75 20.27
N LYS A 124 -21.34 -8.81 21.02
CA LYS A 124 -22.36 -7.76 21.19
C LYS A 124 -23.18 -7.41 19.93
N ILE A 125 -22.96 -8.05 18.78
CA ILE A 125 -23.64 -7.74 17.49
C ILE A 125 -24.40 -8.97 16.99
N GLY A 126 -23.89 -10.18 17.28
CA GLY A 126 -24.47 -11.45 16.82
C GLY A 126 -23.95 -11.87 15.44
N TRP A 127 -24.70 -12.77 14.77
CA TRP A 127 -24.34 -13.36 13.48
C TRP A 127 -24.64 -12.42 12.32
N VAL A 128 -23.62 -11.95 11.62
CA VAL A 128 -23.70 -11.07 10.44
C VAL A 128 -23.41 -11.89 9.19
N ARG A 129 -24.25 -11.76 8.15
CA ARG A 129 -24.03 -12.36 6.84
C ARG A 129 -22.85 -11.70 6.13
N ILE A 130 -22.01 -12.51 5.53
CA ILE A 130 -20.87 -12.07 4.70
C ILE A 130 -20.89 -12.77 3.34
N VAL A 131 -20.20 -12.22 2.34
CA VAL A 131 -19.95 -12.90 1.07
C VAL A 131 -18.53 -13.42 1.12
N VAL A 132 -18.40 -14.75 1.07
CA VAL A 132 -17.12 -15.45 1.08
C VAL A 132 -16.73 -15.72 -0.38
N ASP A 133 -15.86 -14.86 -0.93
CA ASP A 133 -15.28 -14.99 -2.26
C ASP A 133 -14.09 -15.97 -2.28
N ARG A 134 -13.49 -16.20 -1.13
CA ARG A 134 -12.41 -17.17 -0.90
C ARG A 134 -12.45 -17.68 0.53
N SER A 135 -12.35 -18.96 0.73
CA SER A 135 -12.31 -19.58 2.06
C SER A 135 -10.98 -19.33 2.77
N VAL A 136 -11.03 -19.26 4.08
CA VAL A 136 -9.85 -19.38 4.93
C VAL A 136 -9.44 -20.86 4.90
N PRO A 137 -8.18 -21.20 4.62
CA PRO A 137 -7.72 -22.59 4.66
C PRO A 137 -7.89 -23.20 6.05
N ASP A 138 -8.14 -24.51 6.09
CA ASP A 138 -8.22 -25.24 7.33
C ASP A 138 -6.88 -25.21 8.10
N GLY A 139 -6.94 -25.35 9.41
CA GLY A 139 -5.75 -25.33 10.28
C GLY A 139 -5.14 -23.94 10.49
N CYS A 140 -5.72 -22.86 9.94
CA CYS A 140 -5.25 -21.51 10.20
C CYS A 140 -5.67 -21.03 11.59
N LYS A 141 -4.73 -20.39 12.30
CA LYS A 141 -5.02 -19.74 13.59
C LYS A 141 -5.63 -18.36 13.37
N PHE A 142 -6.83 -18.15 13.88
CA PHE A 142 -7.47 -16.84 13.86
C PHE A 142 -6.80 -15.89 14.85
N MET A 143 -6.37 -14.71 14.40
CA MET A 143 -5.67 -13.72 15.21
C MET A 143 -6.58 -12.56 15.63
N SER A 144 -7.25 -11.95 14.66
CA SER A 144 -8.14 -10.81 14.92
C SER A 144 -9.14 -10.62 13.77
N CYS A 145 -10.20 -9.88 14.08
CA CYS A 145 -11.20 -9.47 13.08
C CYS A 145 -11.38 -7.96 13.12
N THR A 146 -11.17 -7.29 11.99
CA THR A 146 -11.45 -5.87 11.82
C THR A 146 -12.77 -5.67 11.13
N VAL A 147 -13.74 -5.07 11.82
CA VAL A 147 -15.02 -4.65 11.25
C VAL A 147 -14.90 -3.21 10.81
N SER A 148 -15.34 -2.90 9.59
CA SER A 148 -15.24 -1.54 9.05
C SER A 148 -16.49 -1.14 8.27
N ARG A 149 -16.77 0.17 8.29
CA ARG A 149 -17.78 0.82 7.46
C ARG A 149 -17.10 1.90 6.63
N ASP A 150 -17.22 1.78 5.32
CA ASP A 150 -16.74 2.80 4.40
C ASP A 150 -17.67 4.02 4.36
N ALA A 151 -17.19 5.15 3.85
CA ALA A 151 -17.96 6.39 3.74
C ALA A 151 -19.21 6.26 2.85
N ASP A 152 -19.23 5.29 1.93
CA ASP A 152 -20.39 4.96 1.09
C ASP A 152 -21.46 4.11 1.83
N GLY A 153 -21.18 3.76 3.09
CA GLY A 153 -22.08 2.98 3.97
C GLY A 153 -21.93 1.46 3.83
N ARG A 154 -20.97 0.98 3.06
CA ARG A 154 -20.69 -0.45 2.92
C ARG A 154 -19.90 -0.99 4.12
N TYR A 155 -20.27 -2.20 4.57
CA TYR A 155 -19.60 -2.87 5.68
C TYR A 155 -18.68 -3.97 5.16
N TYR A 156 -17.56 -4.13 5.84
CA TYR A 156 -16.59 -5.18 5.58
C TYR A 156 -16.08 -5.78 6.88
N VAL A 157 -15.71 -7.04 6.80
CA VAL A 157 -15.04 -7.79 7.86
C VAL A 157 -13.73 -8.28 7.29
N SER A 158 -12.62 -7.99 7.96
CA SER A 158 -11.30 -8.47 7.59
C SER A 158 -10.77 -9.37 8.70
N VAL A 159 -10.68 -10.65 8.42
CA VAL A 159 -10.19 -11.67 9.34
C VAL A 159 -8.70 -11.86 9.10
N LEU A 160 -7.89 -11.61 10.12
CA LEU A 160 -6.45 -11.86 10.11
C LEU A 160 -6.21 -13.27 10.65
N VAL A 161 -5.52 -14.07 9.88
CA VAL A 161 -5.12 -15.43 10.26
C VAL A 161 -3.62 -15.61 10.16
N GLU A 162 -3.09 -16.48 10.99
CA GLU A 162 -1.75 -17.01 10.86
C GLU A 162 -1.83 -18.36 10.17
N THR A 163 -1.13 -18.49 9.04
CA THR A 163 -1.07 -19.72 8.25
C THR A 163 0.34 -20.29 8.30
N VAL A 164 0.44 -21.61 8.49
CA VAL A 164 1.71 -22.33 8.54
C VAL A 164 2.27 -22.52 7.12
N ARG A 165 1.39 -22.74 6.14
CA ARG A 165 1.79 -23.00 4.74
C ARG A 165 1.09 -22.05 3.79
N VAL A 166 1.87 -21.36 2.94
CA VAL A 166 1.38 -20.74 1.73
C VAL A 166 1.77 -21.64 0.57
N ARG A 167 0.79 -21.99 -0.27
CA ARG A 167 1.08 -22.76 -1.50
C ARG A 167 1.94 -21.87 -2.40
N ARG A 168 3.21 -22.22 -2.55
CA ARG A 168 4.10 -21.59 -3.52
C ARG A 168 3.65 -21.99 -4.93
N PHE A 169 3.77 -21.07 -5.88
CA PHE A 169 3.58 -21.44 -7.28
C PHE A 169 4.76 -22.27 -7.78
N ALA A 170 4.52 -23.16 -8.74
CA ALA A 170 5.57 -23.89 -9.43
C ALA A 170 6.56 -22.90 -10.09
N ARG A 171 7.81 -23.28 -10.18
CA ARG A 171 8.81 -22.48 -10.90
C ARG A 171 8.51 -22.49 -12.39
N THR A 172 8.67 -21.33 -13.01
CA THR A 172 8.42 -21.14 -14.46
C THR A 172 9.72 -21.02 -15.26
N GLY A 173 10.86 -20.77 -14.58
CA GLY A 173 12.14 -20.47 -15.20
C GLY A 173 12.20 -19.05 -15.82
N ARG A 174 11.12 -18.27 -15.75
CA ARG A 174 11.01 -16.99 -16.44
C ARG A 174 11.28 -15.81 -15.52
N SER A 175 11.96 -14.80 -16.09
CA SER A 175 12.23 -13.52 -15.44
C SER A 175 11.66 -12.39 -16.28
N VAL A 176 11.25 -11.28 -15.66
CA VAL A 176 10.66 -10.13 -16.36
C VAL A 176 11.09 -8.80 -15.76
N GLY A 177 11.41 -7.84 -16.63
CA GLY A 177 11.53 -6.43 -16.29
C GLY A 177 10.19 -5.72 -16.51
N LEU A 178 9.84 -4.81 -15.61
CA LEU A 178 8.58 -4.09 -15.61
C LEU A 178 8.84 -2.58 -15.61
N ASP A 179 8.54 -1.92 -16.73
CA ASP A 179 8.47 -0.47 -16.81
C ASP A 179 7.05 0.00 -16.55
N VAL A 180 6.84 0.97 -15.64
CA VAL A 180 5.52 1.51 -15.31
C VAL A 180 5.34 2.90 -15.87
N GLY A 181 4.24 3.12 -16.58
CA GLY A 181 3.95 4.36 -17.28
C GLY A 181 2.54 4.93 -17.03
N LEU A 182 2.32 6.16 -17.52
CA LEU A 182 1.00 6.80 -17.48
C LEU A 182 0.17 6.53 -18.74
N LYS A 183 0.80 6.27 -19.89
CA LYS A 183 0.13 5.88 -21.13
C LYS A 183 -0.29 4.41 -21.02
N SER A 184 0.66 3.52 -20.93
CA SER A 184 0.50 2.14 -20.54
C SER A 184 0.72 2.02 -19.03
N PHE A 185 -0.01 1.14 -18.34
CA PHE A 185 0.17 0.96 -16.89
C PHE A 185 1.48 0.26 -16.58
N VAL A 186 1.79 -0.79 -17.32
CA VAL A 186 3.05 -1.53 -17.26
C VAL A 186 3.39 -2.08 -18.64
N THR A 187 4.67 -2.00 -19.02
CA THR A 187 5.23 -2.68 -20.19
C THR A 187 6.26 -3.70 -19.68
N THR A 188 6.20 -4.92 -20.20
CA THR A 188 7.12 -6.00 -19.81
C THR A 188 8.28 -6.11 -20.79
N SER A 189 9.39 -6.69 -20.33
CA SER A 189 10.54 -7.02 -21.21
C SER A 189 10.20 -8.03 -22.32
N ASP A 190 9.10 -8.78 -22.16
CA ASP A 190 8.56 -9.71 -23.18
C ASP A 190 7.69 -8.99 -24.22
N GLY A 191 7.57 -7.66 -24.17
CA GLY A 191 6.76 -6.85 -25.07
C GLY A 191 5.26 -6.81 -24.75
N VAL A 192 4.81 -7.40 -23.62
CA VAL A 192 3.41 -7.31 -23.22
C VAL A 192 3.11 -5.93 -22.64
N VAL A 193 2.13 -5.26 -23.21
CA VAL A 193 1.67 -3.94 -22.76
C VAL A 193 0.33 -4.07 -22.05
N VAL A 194 0.26 -3.57 -20.82
CA VAL A 194 -0.97 -3.50 -20.04
C VAL A 194 -1.47 -2.05 -20.01
N ASP A 195 -2.67 -1.83 -20.52
CA ASP A 195 -3.26 -0.50 -20.59
C ASP A 195 -3.56 0.10 -19.21
N ASN A 196 -3.47 1.43 -19.14
CA ASN A 196 -3.86 2.17 -17.94
C ASN A 196 -5.38 2.43 -17.95
N PRO A 197 -6.15 1.82 -17.02
CA PRO A 197 -7.62 1.87 -17.07
C PRO A 197 -8.23 3.21 -16.66
N ARG A 198 -7.46 4.17 -16.15
CA ARG A 198 -7.83 5.56 -15.85
C ARG A 198 -9.18 5.75 -15.14
N PHE A 199 -9.52 4.89 -14.19
CA PHE A 199 -10.83 4.81 -13.52
C PHE A 199 -11.33 6.13 -12.91
N PHE A 200 -10.41 6.98 -12.45
CA PHE A 200 -10.77 8.28 -11.92
C PHE A 200 -11.21 9.23 -13.07
N ARG A 201 -10.47 9.27 -14.16
CA ARG A 201 -10.79 10.11 -15.33
C ARG A 201 -12.18 9.78 -15.87
N ASP A 202 -12.53 8.51 -16.01
CA ASP A 202 -13.86 8.07 -16.47
C ASP A 202 -14.98 8.52 -15.53
N SER A 203 -14.69 8.63 -14.25
CA SER A 203 -15.66 9.05 -13.23
C SER A 203 -15.63 10.55 -12.93
N GLN A 204 -14.68 11.31 -13.49
CA GLN A 204 -14.39 12.71 -13.11
C GLN A 204 -15.57 13.65 -13.35
N LEU A 205 -16.22 13.59 -14.52
CA LEU A 205 -17.38 14.43 -14.83
C LEU A 205 -18.53 14.20 -13.85
N LYS A 206 -18.83 12.93 -13.57
CA LYS A 206 -19.86 12.55 -12.59
C LYS A 206 -19.52 13.06 -11.19
N LEU A 207 -18.27 12.93 -10.79
CA LEU A 207 -17.78 13.37 -9.49
C LEU A 207 -17.89 14.89 -9.37
N SER A 208 -17.43 15.65 -10.36
CA SER A 208 -17.49 17.11 -10.39
C SER A 208 -18.93 17.63 -10.29
N ARG A 209 -19.87 17.01 -11.02
CA ARG A 209 -21.31 17.35 -10.94
C ARG A 209 -21.83 17.12 -9.51
N LEU A 210 -21.56 15.97 -8.91
CA LEU A 210 -22.03 15.66 -7.56
C LEU A 210 -21.40 16.57 -6.51
N GLN A 211 -20.13 16.92 -6.65
CA GLN A 211 -19.42 17.85 -5.74
C GLN A 211 -19.99 19.27 -5.84
N ARG A 212 -20.29 19.77 -7.06
CA ARG A 212 -20.94 21.05 -7.31
C ARG A 212 -22.34 21.11 -6.65
N PHE A 213 -23.14 20.03 -6.77
CA PHE A 213 -24.42 19.94 -6.09
C PHE A 213 -24.26 19.88 -4.56
N LEU A 214 -23.23 19.18 -4.07
CA LEU A 214 -22.96 19.06 -2.65
C LEU A 214 -22.57 20.40 -2.01
N SER A 215 -21.71 21.20 -2.69
CA SER A 215 -21.26 22.51 -2.19
C SER A 215 -22.41 23.50 -1.98
N ARG A 216 -23.48 23.38 -2.79
CA ARG A 216 -24.67 24.23 -2.70
C ARG A 216 -25.69 23.79 -1.62
N LYS A 217 -25.40 22.79 -0.82
CA LYS A 217 -26.33 22.26 0.20
C LYS A 217 -25.90 22.68 1.61
N VAL A 218 -26.87 23.00 2.44
CA VAL A 218 -26.63 23.30 3.87
C VAL A 218 -25.98 22.09 4.54
N LYS A 219 -24.79 22.32 5.13
CA LYS A 219 -24.03 21.28 5.85
C LYS A 219 -24.90 20.66 6.95
N GLY A 220 -24.92 19.33 7.03
CA GLY A 220 -25.71 18.59 8.03
C GLY A 220 -27.17 18.32 7.65
N SER A 221 -27.73 18.94 6.60
CA SER A 221 -29.09 18.65 6.13
C SER A 221 -29.24 17.20 5.59
N ARG A 222 -30.48 16.70 5.52
CA ARG A 222 -30.77 15.38 4.92
C ARG A 222 -30.30 15.31 3.46
N ARG A 223 -30.51 16.38 2.68
CA ARG A 223 -30.07 16.47 1.27
C ARG A 223 -28.55 16.47 1.15
N TYR A 224 -27.83 17.22 2.01
CA TYR A 224 -26.38 17.19 2.09
C TYR A 224 -25.83 15.79 2.39
N ARG A 225 -26.38 15.10 3.41
CA ARG A 225 -25.95 13.74 3.78
C ARG A 225 -26.18 12.74 2.65
N ARG A 226 -27.29 12.84 1.91
CA ARG A 226 -27.60 11.99 0.75
C ARG A 226 -26.59 12.20 -0.38
N LEU A 227 -26.29 13.46 -0.73
CA LEU A 227 -25.31 13.79 -1.78
C LEU A 227 -23.89 13.39 -1.39
N ARG A 228 -23.49 13.67 -0.14
CA ARG A 228 -22.19 13.23 0.39
C ARG A 228 -22.00 11.72 0.28
N ARG A 229 -23.05 10.94 0.55
CA ARG A 229 -23.00 9.48 0.37
C ARG A 229 -22.86 9.08 -1.09
N ARG A 230 -23.51 9.81 -2.03
CA ARG A 230 -23.33 9.58 -3.48
C ARG A 230 -21.90 9.87 -3.93
N VAL A 231 -21.31 10.99 -3.52
CA VAL A 231 -19.89 11.30 -3.78
C VAL A 231 -18.99 10.19 -3.24
N ALA A 232 -19.20 9.78 -1.99
CA ALA A 232 -18.45 8.68 -1.38
C ALA A 232 -18.61 7.35 -2.14
N SER A 233 -19.80 7.10 -2.72
CA SER A 233 -20.07 5.89 -3.52
C SER A 233 -19.26 5.87 -4.81
N VAL A 234 -19.09 7.03 -5.50
CA VAL A 234 -18.25 7.13 -6.70
C VAL A 234 -16.79 6.88 -6.36
N HIS A 235 -16.25 7.55 -5.35
CA HIS A 235 -14.88 7.28 -4.87
C HIS A 235 -14.70 5.82 -4.44
N GLY A 236 -15.69 5.24 -3.77
CA GLY A 236 -15.67 3.83 -3.39
C GLY A 236 -15.67 2.89 -4.59
N LYS A 237 -16.37 3.22 -5.69
CA LYS A 237 -16.34 2.45 -6.95
C LYS A 237 -14.93 2.50 -7.55
N ILE A 238 -14.37 3.68 -7.73
CA ILE A 238 -13.03 3.88 -8.30
C ILE A 238 -11.99 3.07 -7.52
N ARG A 239 -11.99 3.17 -6.16
CA ARG A 239 -11.06 2.43 -5.32
C ARG A 239 -11.19 0.92 -5.50
N ARG A 240 -12.41 0.37 -5.59
CA ARG A 240 -12.63 -1.07 -5.80
C ARG A 240 -12.17 -1.53 -7.18
N GLN A 241 -12.43 -0.76 -8.23
CA GLN A 241 -11.97 -1.05 -9.58
C GLN A 241 -10.44 -1.09 -9.64
N ARG A 242 -9.75 -0.07 -9.08
CA ARG A 242 -8.28 -0.06 -8.96
C ARG A 242 -7.76 -1.28 -8.21
N THR A 243 -8.33 -1.54 -7.02
CA THR A 243 -7.89 -2.67 -6.20
C THR A 243 -8.06 -3.99 -6.94
N TYR A 244 -9.17 -4.19 -7.64
CA TYR A 244 -9.42 -5.40 -8.43
C TYR A 244 -8.41 -5.53 -9.58
N PHE A 245 -8.24 -4.48 -10.39
CA PHE A 245 -7.26 -4.44 -11.48
C PHE A 245 -5.85 -4.80 -10.98
N LEU A 246 -5.39 -4.14 -9.93
CA LEU A 246 -4.07 -4.40 -9.36
C LEU A 246 -3.93 -5.82 -8.81
N HIS A 247 -5.00 -6.38 -8.20
CA HIS A 247 -4.96 -7.76 -7.74
C HIS A 247 -4.86 -8.75 -8.90
N VAL A 248 -5.62 -8.56 -9.98
CA VAL A 248 -5.57 -9.41 -11.17
C VAL A 248 -4.18 -9.34 -11.79
N LEU A 249 -3.70 -8.14 -12.10
CA LEU A 249 -2.40 -7.91 -12.72
C LEU A 249 -1.25 -8.50 -11.88
N THR A 250 -1.15 -8.12 -10.60
CA THR A 250 -0.05 -8.61 -9.75
C THR A 250 -0.13 -10.10 -9.45
N THR A 251 -1.32 -10.72 -9.51
CA THR A 251 -1.43 -12.19 -9.38
C THR A 251 -0.97 -12.88 -10.65
N GLY A 252 -1.33 -12.35 -11.83
CA GLY A 252 -0.82 -12.84 -13.11
C GLY A 252 0.70 -12.82 -13.15
N LEU A 253 1.29 -11.65 -12.88
CA LEU A 253 2.75 -11.48 -12.89
C LEU A 253 3.47 -12.47 -11.97
N VAL A 254 3.05 -12.63 -10.70
CA VAL A 254 3.71 -13.57 -9.78
C VAL A 254 3.40 -15.03 -10.07
N ARG A 255 2.37 -15.34 -10.87
CA ARG A 255 2.12 -16.71 -11.37
C ARG A 255 3.04 -17.05 -12.54
N ASP A 256 3.24 -16.09 -13.45
CA ASP A 256 3.85 -16.32 -14.75
C ASP A 256 5.39 -16.14 -14.75
N TYR A 257 5.96 -15.48 -13.70
CA TYR A 257 7.39 -15.21 -13.59
C TYR A 257 7.95 -15.54 -12.21
N ASP A 258 9.19 -16.05 -12.18
CA ASP A 258 9.91 -16.37 -10.93
C ASP A 258 10.66 -15.15 -10.39
N VAL A 259 11.21 -14.31 -11.29
CA VAL A 259 11.95 -13.09 -10.96
C VAL A 259 11.25 -11.91 -11.62
N LEU A 260 10.94 -10.89 -10.83
CA LEU A 260 10.34 -9.64 -11.29
C LEU A 260 11.28 -8.48 -10.95
N CYS A 261 11.70 -7.72 -11.96
CA CYS A 261 12.57 -6.56 -11.80
C CYS A 261 11.76 -5.29 -12.00
N VAL A 262 11.90 -4.32 -11.09
CA VAL A 262 11.17 -3.04 -11.13
C VAL A 262 12.11 -1.88 -10.79
N GLU A 263 11.79 -0.66 -11.23
CA GLU A 263 12.52 0.55 -10.82
C GLU A 263 12.12 1.05 -9.43
N ASP A 264 13.07 1.68 -8.70
CA ASP A 264 12.78 2.45 -7.48
C ASP A 264 12.20 3.83 -7.84
N LEU A 265 10.89 3.95 -7.96
CA LEU A 265 10.26 5.22 -8.29
C LEU A 265 10.01 6.10 -7.05
N ASN A 266 10.45 7.37 -7.12
CA ASN A 266 10.09 8.39 -6.13
C ASN A 266 8.65 8.90 -6.31
N ILE A 267 7.67 8.03 -6.04
CA ILE A 267 6.24 8.35 -6.22
C ILE A 267 5.84 9.61 -5.43
N LYS A 268 6.40 9.82 -4.22
CA LYS A 268 6.13 11.03 -3.42
C LYS A 268 6.61 12.30 -4.11
N GLY A 269 7.83 12.29 -4.66
CA GLY A 269 8.37 13.41 -5.42
C GLY A 269 7.58 13.66 -6.70
N MET A 270 7.20 12.59 -7.41
CA MET A 270 6.40 12.70 -8.64
C MET A 270 4.99 13.29 -8.38
N LEU A 271 4.39 13.02 -7.22
CA LEU A 271 3.11 13.60 -6.81
C LEU A 271 3.19 15.10 -6.50
N ALA A 272 4.38 15.66 -6.28
CA ALA A 272 4.58 17.10 -6.12
C ALA A 272 4.44 17.87 -7.45
N ASN A 273 4.57 17.19 -8.60
CA ASN A 273 4.30 17.77 -9.90
C ASN A 273 2.78 17.87 -10.15
N HIS A 274 2.23 19.09 -10.06
CA HIS A 274 0.78 19.34 -10.18
C HIS A 274 0.17 18.88 -11.50
N HIS A 275 0.90 18.91 -12.61
CA HIS A 275 0.43 18.46 -13.92
C HIS A 275 0.22 16.95 -14.00
N LEU A 276 1.03 16.16 -13.30
CA LEU A 276 1.01 14.71 -13.34
C LEU A 276 0.37 14.06 -12.12
N ALA A 277 0.23 14.81 -11.01
CA ALA A 277 -0.24 14.30 -9.71
C ALA A 277 -1.56 13.51 -9.80
N LEU A 278 -2.52 14.02 -10.58
CA LEU A 278 -3.81 13.35 -10.77
C LEU A 278 -3.64 11.99 -11.46
N SER A 279 -2.87 11.94 -12.54
CA SER A 279 -2.63 10.71 -13.32
C SER A 279 -1.83 9.68 -12.53
N ILE A 280 -0.81 10.12 -11.79
CA ILE A 280 0.00 9.27 -10.91
C ILE A 280 -0.85 8.70 -9.75
N SER A 281 -1.69 9.55 -9.15
CA SER A 281 -2.65 9.12 -8.13
C SER A 281 -3.69 8.14 -8.67
N ASP A 282 -4.13 8.32 -9.94
CA ASP A 282 -5.06 7.40 -10.60
C ASP A 282 -4.41 6.05 -10.89
N ALA A 283 -3.19 6.01 -11.37
CA ALA A 283 -2.43 4.80 -11.62
C ALA A 283 -2.17 3.98 -10.33
N SER A 284 -1.97 4.66 -9.19
CA SER A 284 -1.77 3.99 -7.88
C SER A 284 -0.57 3.04 -7.82
N TRP A 285 0.56 3.45 -8.41
CA TRP A 285 1.80 2.65 -8.46
C TRP A 285 2.30 2.20 -7.08
N GLY A 286 2.11 3.02 -6.05
CA GLY A 286 2.47 2.63 -4.67
C GLY A 286 1.72 1.39 -4.19
N ASP A 287 0.42 1.25 -4.54
CA ASP A 287 -0.34 0.04 -4.24
C ASP A 287 0.11 -1.14 -5.12
N PHE A 288 0.49 -0.91 -6.38
CA PHE A 288 1.05 -1.93 -7.27
C PHE A 288 2.33 -2.54 -6.70
N TYR A 289 3.33 -1.73 -6.37
CA TYR A 289 4.59 -2.20 -5.76
C TYR A 289 4.36 -2.91 -4.43
N ARG A 290 3.52 -2.37 -3.57
CA ARG A 290 3.16 -3.01 -2.30
C ARG A 290 2.50 -4.37 -2.53
N MET A 291 1.63 -4.50 -3.55
CA MET A 291 0.99 -5.77 -3.88
C MET A 291 1.95 -6.78 -4.49
N LEU A 292 2.86 -6.36 -5.37
CA LEU A 292 3.92 -7.22 -5.89
C LEU A 292 4.78 -7.76 -4.76
N LYS A 293 5.29 -6.88 -3.88
CA LYS A 293 6.19 -7.26 -2.79
C LYS A 293 5.59 -8.37 -1.93
N TYR A 294 4.42 -8.16 -1.33
CA TYR A 294 3.86 -9.20 -0.45
C TYR A 294 3.42 -10.46 -1.20
N LYS A 295 3.05 -10.36 -2.48
CA LYS A 295 2.72 -11.54 -3.27
C LYS A 295 3.96 -12.33 -3.67
N CYS A 296 5.06 -11.68 -4.01
CA CYS A 296 6.34 -12.35 -4.22
C CYS A 296 6.75 -13.12 -2.96
N ASP A 297 6.69 -12.48 -1.78
CA ASP A 297 6.94 -13.14 -0.49
C ASP A 297 6.00 -14.35 -0.26
N TRP A 298 4.70 -14.20 -0.58
CA TRP A 298 3.72 -15.24 -0.36
C TRP A 298 3.92 -16.46 -1.27
N TYR A 299 4.22 -16.22 -2.55
CA TYR A 299 4.24 -17.27 -3.56
C TYR A 299 5.64 -17.78 -3.89
N GLY A 300 6.68 -17.26 -3.20
CA GLY A 300 8.08 -17.67 -3.37
C GLY A 300 8.67 -17.15 -4.67
N ARG A 301 8.42 -15.89 -4.99
CA ARG A 301 8.98 -15.15 -6.13
C ARG A 301 10.03 -14.16 -5.66
N ASP A 302 10.94 -13.81 -6.55
CA ASP A 302 11.99 -12.84 -6.28
C ASP A 302 11.59 -11.49 -6.89
N LEU A 303 11.51 -10.45 -6.04
CA LEU A 303 11.27 -9.07 -6.49
C LEU A 303 12.56 -8.27 -6.33
N ARG A 304 13.12 -7.84 -7.44
CA ARG A 304 14.35 -7.06 -7.52
C ARG A 304 14.05 -5.62 -7.86
N VAL A 305 14.69 -4.70 -7.16
CA VAL A 305 14.51 -3.26 -7.36
C VAL A 305 15.80 -2.67 -7.96
N VAL A 306 15.67 -2.10 -9.14
CA VAL A 306 16.76 -1.43 -9.85
C VAL A 306 16.90 0.01 -9.36
N GLY A 307 18.13 0.49 -9.27
CA GLY A 307 18.41 1.83 -8.75
C GLY A 307 17.73 2.94 -9.56
N ARG A 308 17.23 3.95 -8.87
CA ARG A 308 16.43 5.07 -9.40
C ARG A 308 17.07 5.85 -10.54
N PHE A 309 18.37 5.93 -10.57
CA PHE A 309 19.11 6.75 -11.52
C PHE A 309 19.67 5.96 -12.71
N ALA A 310 19.30 4.70 -12.85
CA ALA A 310 19.65 3.90 -14.01
C ALA A 310 18.96 4.48 -15.26
N PRO A 311 19.70 4.82 -16.33
CA PRO A 311 19.14 5.44 -17.53
C PRO A 311 18.46 4.40 -18.44
N THR A 312 17.55 3.62 -17.90
CA THR A 312 16.92 2.45 -18.53
C THR A 312 16.26 2.79 -19.87
N SER A 313 15.54 3.91 -19.98
CA SER A 313 14.85 4.34 -21.20
C SER A 313 15.77 4.97 -22.25
N LYS A 314 16.98 5.42 -21.86
CA LYS A 314 17.96 6.09 -22.73
C LYS A 314 19.10 5.19 -23.19
N THR A 315 19.23 4.00 -22.66
CA THR A 315 20.27 3.04 -22.99
C THR A 315 19.73 2.03 -23.98
N CYS A 316 20.45 1.80 -25.07
CA CYS A 316 20.11 0.76 -26.05
C CYS A 316 20.27 -0.62 -25.36
N SER A 317 19.20 -1.41 -25.38
CA SER A 317 19.20 -2.74 -24.77
C SER A 317 20.01 -3.78 -25.55
N VAL A 318 20.42 -3.45 -26.78
CA VAL A 318 21.22 -4.35 -27.64
C VAL A 318 22.71 -4.08 -27.49
N CYS A 319 23.17 -2.83 -27.63
CA CYS A 319 24.59 -2.51 -27.63
C CYS A 319 25.07 -1.71 -26.41
N GLY A 320 24.17 -1.30 -25.51
CA GLY A 320 24.52 -0.52 -24.32
C GLY A 320 24.78 0.97 -24.59
N TRP A 321 24.74 1.44 -25.84
CA TRP A 321 24.95 2.83 -26.17
C TRP A 321 23.88 3.75 -25.55
N ARG A 322 24.31 4.88 -24.99
CA ARG A 322 23.41 5.82 -24.30
C ARG A 322 23.03 7.00 -25.18
N TYR A 323 21.73 7.17 -25.42
CA TYR A 323 21.16 8.26 -26.19
C TYR A 323 20.68 9.40 -25.27
N ASP A 324 21.58 10.32 -24.92
CA ASP A 324 21.26 11.42 -23.99
C ASP A 324 20.25 12.41 -24.55
N ALA A 325 20.20 12.60 -25.88
CA ALA A 325 19.26 13.49 -26.56
C ALA A 325 17.82 12.93 -26.64
N LEU A 326 17.57 11.69 -26.22
CA LEU A 326 16.22 11.10 -26.26
C LEU A 326 15.28 11.83 -25.31
N THR A 327 14.27 12.49 -25.86
CA THR A 327 13.25 13.25 -25.13
C THR A 327 12.07 12.36 -24.67
N LEU A 328 11.24 12.85 -23.73
CA LEU A 328 10.17 12.04 -23.11
C LEU A 328 8.99 11.74 -24.05
N ASP A 329 8.81 12.51 -25.10
CA ASP A 329 7.75 12.39 -26.11
C ASP A 329 8.05 11.35 -27.18
N VAL A 330 9.34 11.05 -27.44
CA VAL A 330 9.78 10.03 -28.40
C VAL A 330 9.44 8.64 -27.87
N ARG A 331 8.66 7.88 -28.65
CA ARG A 331 8.20 6.53 -28.28
C ARG A 331 8.94 5.42 -29.02
N SER A 332 9.32 5.68 -30.25
CA SER A 332 10.15 4.75 -31.04
C SER A 332 11.39 5.48 -31.50
N TRP A 333 12.53 4.82 -31.44
CA TRP A 333 13.82 5.39 -31.79
C TRP A 333 14.76 4.35 -32.37
N THR A 334 15.66 4.79 -33.22
CA THR A 334 16.72 3.94 -33.78
C THR A 334 18.04 4.26 -33.10
N CYS A 335 18.75 3.24 -32.65
CA CYS A 335 20.05 3.41 -32.01
C CYS A 335 21.07 3.89 -33.04
N PRO A 336 21.74 5.06 -32.84
CA PRO A 336 22.76 5.56 -33.78
C PRO A 336 24.02 4.67 -33.87
N ALA A 337 24.28 3.89 -32.82
CA ALA A 337 25.47 3.06 -32.76
C ALA A 337 25.33 1.70 -33.43
N CYS A 338 24.17 1.04 -33.30
CA CYS A 338 23.96 -0.31 -33.82
C CYS A 338 22.77 -0.46 -34.78
N GLY A 339 22.03 0.62 -35.07
CA GLY A 339 20.89 0.60 -36.00
C GLY A 339 19.61 -0.09 -35.49
N SER A 340 19.60 -0.64 -34.27
CA SER A 340 18.43 -1.32 -33.71
C SER A 340 17.30 -0.35 -33.48
N VAL A 341 16.06 -0.74 -33.86
CA VAL A 341 14.84 0.03 -33.64
C VAL A 341 14.20 -0.42 -32.32
N HIS A 342 13.87 0.53 -31.48
CA HIS A 342 13.30 0.30 -30.16
C HIS A 342 11.94 0.96 -29.98
N ASP A 343 10.97 0.23 -29.40
CA ASP A 343 9.95 0.83 -28.56
C ASP A 343 10.59 1.24 -27.24
N ARG A 344 10.39 2.47 -26.82
CA ARG A 344 11.06 3.04 -25.66
C ARG A 344 10.73 2.34 -24.35
N ASP A 345 9.44 2.01 -24.15
CA ASP A 345 8.93 1.42 -22.91
C ASP A 345 9.38 -0.07 -22.82
N VAL A 346 9.39 -0.79 -23.98
CA VAL A 346 9.92 -2.16 -24.06
C VAL A 346 11.43 -2.15 -23.83
N ASN A 347 12.17 -1.24 -24.47
CA ASN A 347 13.62 -1.10 -24.26
C ASN A 347 13.97 -0.84 -22.79
N ALA A 348 13.21 0.04 -22.13
CA ALA A 348 13.36 0.30 -20.70
C ALA A 348 13.11 -0.97 -19.86
N ALA A 349 12.07 -1.73 -20.15
CA ALA A 349 11.76 -2.97 -19.44
C ALA A 349 12.86 -4.04 -19.61
N VAL A 350 13.45 -4.16 -20.81
CA VAL A 350 14.60 -5.06 -21.07
C VAL A 350 15.82 -4.65 -20.25
N ASN A 351 16.14 -3.35 -20.20
CA ASN A 351 17.24 -2.82 -19.40
C ASN A 351 17.01 -3.01 -17.88
N ILE A 352 15.75 -2.84 -17.42
CA ILE A 352 15.36 -3.11 -16.03
C ILE A 352 15.59 -4.58 -15.68
N LEU A 353 15.26 -5.50 -16.59
CA LEU A 353 15.53 -6.92 -16.40
C LEU A 353 17.02 -7.20 -16.30
N ALA A 354 17.82 -6.73 -17.27
CA ALA A 354 19.25 -6.95 -17.31
C ALA A 354 19.94 -6.45 -16.02
N LEU A 355 19.68 -5.20 -15.62
CA LEU A 355 20.23 -4.61 -14.40
C LEU A 355 19.79 -5.35 -13.13
N GLY A 356 18.54 -5.81 -13.08
CA GLY A 356 18.01 -6.57 -11.94
C GLY A 356 18.64 -7.96 -11.82
N VAL A 357 19.03 -8.58 -12.93
CA VAL A 357 19.73 -9.87 -12.94
C VAL A 357 21.20 -9.70 -12.59
N ASP A 358 21.89 -8.73 -13.18
CA ASP A 358 23.32 -8.46 -12.94
C ASP A 358 23.63 -8.06 -11.50
N ASN A 359 22.78 -7.23 -10.89
CA ASN A 359 22.94 -6.85 -9.48
C ASN A 359 22.87 -8.05 -8.53
N ALA A 360 22.11 -9.08 -8.88
CA ALA A 360 22.05 -10.30 -8.07
C ALA A 360 23.31 -11.15 -8.20
N LEU A 361 23.91 -11.22 -9.39
CA LEU A 361 25.17 -11.93 -9.59
C LEU A 361 26.30 -11.26 -8.79
N ARG A 362 26.35 -9.92 -8.76
CA ARG A 362 27.34 -9.17 -7.95
C ARG A 362 27.14 -9.35 -6.45
N SER A 363 25.91 -9.44 -5.96
CA SER A 363 25.66 -9.64 -4.53
C SER A 363 26.00 -11.06 -4.05
N VAL A 364 25.93 -12.06 -4.91
CA VAL A 364 26.35 -13.43 -4.61
C VAL A 364 27.88 -13.57 -4.60
N SER A 365 28.58 -12.84 -5.47
CA SER A 365 30.03 -12.88 -5.54
C SER A 365 30.76 -12.14 -4.39
N VAL A 366 30.11 -11.22 -3.69
CA VAL A 366 30.64 -10.52 -2.51
C VAL A 366 30.51 -11.34 -1.22
N GLY A 367 29.64 -12.38 -1.22
CA GLY A 367 29.43 -13.28 -0.06
C GLY A 367 30.40 -14.46 0.04
N SER A 368 31.24 -14.74 -0.96
CA SER A 368 32.25 -15.80 -0.94
C SER A 368 33.65 -15.18 -1.00
N GLY A 369 34.22 -14.97 0.17
CA GLY A 369 35.57 -14.72 0.58
C GLY A 369 36.62 -14.30 -0.45
N GLY A 370 37.30 -13.23 -0.15
CA GLY A 370 38.58 -12.92 -0.77
C GLY A 370 38.81 -11.42 -0.91
N ARG A 371 39.56 -10.85 0.01
CA ARG A 371 40.18 -9.52 -0.16
C ARG A 371 40.91 -9.48 -1.50
N VAL A 372 40.37 -8.73 -2.47
CA VAL A 372 41.11 -8.36 -3.66
C VAL A 372 42.15 -7.28 -3.26
N PRO A 373 43.44 -7.45 -3.49
CA PRO A 373 44.44 -6.41 -3.19
C PRO A 373 44.15 -5.19 -4.07
N ARG A 374 44.11 -4.02 -3.47
CA ARG A 374 44.06 -2.74 -4.19
C ARG A 374 45.29 -2.66 -5.09
N ARG A 375 45.10 -2.70 -6.40
CA ARG A 375 46.11 -2.28 -7.37
C ARG A 375 46.42 -0.81 -7.11
N ARG A 376 47.66 -0.52 -6.71
CA ARG A 376 48.20 0.84 -6.68
C ARG A 376 48.21 1.35 -8.12
N HIS A 377 47.56 2.46 -8.38
CA HIS A 377 47.78 3.25 -9.58
C HIS A 377 49.23 3.71 -9.55
N CYS A 378 50.02 3.32 -10.55
CA CYS A 378 51.26 3.94 -10.85
C CYS A 378 50.98 5.24 -11.61
N ASP A 379 51.23 6.36 -10.99
CA ASP A 379 51.28 7.66 -11.67
C ASP A 379 52.60 7.71 -12.47
N PRO A 380 52.56 7.97 -13.79
CA PRO A 380 53.76 8.17 -14.61
C PRO A 380 54.10 9.67 -14.71
N ASN A 381 54.48 10.33 -13.61
CA ASN A 381 55.14 11.64 -13.69
C ASN A 381 55.73 12.02 -12.33
N ASN A 382 56.95 11.55 -12.06
CA ASN A 382 57.87 12.29 -11.23
C ASN A 382 59.30 11.89 -11.61
N SER A 383 59.78 12.55 -12.66
CA SER A 383 61.19 12.62 -12.98
C SER A 383 61.69 14.01 -12.58
N SER A 384 62.82 14.00 -11.94
CA SER A 384 63.76 15.10 -11.78
C SER A 384 63.83 15.67 -10.35
N MET A 385 64.94 15.73 -9.83
CA MET A 385 66.22 16.24 -9.99
C MET A 385 66.95 16.27 -8.64
N ASP A 386 68.01 15.53 -8.59
CA ASP A 386 69.11 15.82 -7.66
C ASP A 386 69.60 17.25 -7.82
N LYS A 387 69.85 17.92 -6.70
CA LYS A 387 70.97 18.86 -6.55
C LYS A 387 71.36 18.99 -5.07
N THR A 388 72.44 18.34 -4.75
CA THR A 388 73.64 18.85 -3.96
C THR A 388 73.45 20.15 -3.17
N SER A 389 73.58 20.16 -1.91
CA SER A 389 74.67 20.68 -1.06
C SER A 389 74.44 20.34 0.37
#